data_12ffe29a9f06611c20019fe4cff9400e
#
_entry.id   12ffe29a9f06611c20019fe4cff9400e
#
_cell.length_a   1.000
_cell.length_b   1.000
_cell.length_c   1.000
_cell.angle_alpha   90.00
_cell.angle_beta   90.00
_cell.angle_gamma   90.00
#
_symmetry.space_group_name_H-M   'P 1'
#
loop_
_entity.id
_entity.type
_entity.pdbx_description
1 polymer ?
#
loop_
_entity_poly.entity_id
_entity_poly.type
_entity_poly.pdbx_seq_one_letter_code
_entity_poly.pdbx_strand_id
1 'polypeptide(L)'
;MMQNKKIIVVCGNIASGKSTVCRRIREKGFVVIDLDEITHQIYEQGTDLYYKLIDEFGKEILDENSDIDRKKLSKLVFNSKTLLKKLEELTHTDIILRVVKRIKKEKSDLIFLEISMYLESKNLVDKYINVDEDWVVVADRDIRIQRIIDRNNFDYDTAVTRINSQLDYEKKISEFDEVIVNNTTESDLILKVDELIDRKKL
;
A
#
# COMPACT_ATOMS: atom_id res chain seq x y z
N MET A 1 19.56 0.97 14.41
CA MET A 1 20.17 0.73 13.11
C MET A 1 19.27 -0.21 12.33
N MET A 2 18.98 0.06 11.06
CA MET A 2 18.25 -0.88 10.17
C MET A 2 19.19 -1.94 9.56
N GLN A 3 20.40 -2.06 10.08
CA GLN A 3 21.56 -2.63 9.39
C GLN A 3 21.52 -4.14 9.10
N ASN A 4 20.51 -4.90 9.52
CA ASN A 4 20.46 -6.34 9.23
C ASN A 4 19.04 -6.88 8.95
N LYS A 5 18.08 -6.00 8.62
CA LYS A 5 16.73 -6.47 8.33
C LYS A 5 16.55 -6.65 6.83
N LYS A 6 16.13 -7.85 6.43
CA LYS A 6 15.69 -8.12 5.06
C LYS A 6 14.27 -7.58 4.87
N ILE A 7 14.08 -6.72 3.88
CA ILE A 7 12.79 -6.10 3.57
C ILE A 7 12.30 -6.62 2.22
N ILE A 8 11.14 -7.24 2.21
CA ILE A 8 10.46 -7.71 1.01
C ILE A 8 9.17 -6.92 0.83
N VAL A 9 9.01 -6.25 -0.30
CA VAL A 9 7.75 -5.59 -0.65
C VAL A 9 6.82 -6.59 -1.31
N VAL A 10 5.55 -6.61 -0.89
CA VAL A 10 4.45 -7.31 -1.58
C VAL A 10 3.49 -6.26 -2.12
N CYS A 11 3.39 -6.20 -3.43
CA CYS A 11 2.53 -5.23 -4.10
C CYS A 11 1.59 -5.89 -5.11
N GLY A 12 0.72 -5.11 -5.72
CA GLY A 12 -0.21 -5.59 -6.74
C GLY A 12 -1.42 -4.69 -6.88
N ASN A 13 -2.00 -4.70 -8.07
CA ASN A 13 -3.17 -3.90 -8.40
C ASN A 13 -4.42 -4.30 -7.58
N ILE A 14 -5.40 -3.41 -7.60
CA ILE A 14 -6.72 -3.67 -6.98
C ILE A 14 -7.26 -5.02 -7.44
N ALA A 15 -7.76 -5.83 -6.49
CA ALA A 15 -8.33 -7.17 -6.68
C ALA A 15 -7.38 -8.23 -7.25
N SER A 16 -6.06 -8.01 -7.25
CA SER A 16 -5.07 -9.02 -7.65
C SER A 16 -4.96 -10.18 -6.65
N GLY A 17 -5.34 -10.00 -5.38
CA GLY A 17 -5.18 -10.98 -4.31
C GLY A 17 -4.01 -10.73 -3.37
N LYS A 18 -3.40 -9.55 -3.43
CA LYS A 18 -2.30 -9.12 -2.55
C LYS A 18 -2.59 -9.39 -1.07
N SER A 19 -3.78 -9.02 -0.58
CA SER A 19 -4.15 -9.22 0.83
C SER A 19 -4.24 -10.69 1.24
N THR A 20 -4.62 -11.60 0.32
CA THR A 20 -4.57 -13.05 0.56
C THR A 20 -3.12 -13.55 0.71
N VAL A 21 -2.24 -13.08 -0.16
CA VAL A 21 -0.79 -13.37 -0.07
C VAL A 21 -0.23 -12.88 1.27
N CYS A 22 -0.48 -11.62 1.63
CA CYS A 22 0.00 -11.03 2.87
C CYS A 22 -0.59 -11.73 4.11
N ARG A 23 -1.86 -12.12 4.07
CA ARG A 23 -2.47 -12.94 5.13
C ARG A 23 -1.75 -14.28 5.28
N ARG A 24 -1.47 -14.99 4.16
CA ARG A 24 -0.76 -16.25 4.22
C ARG A 24 0.65 -16.11 4.79
N ILE A 25 1.37 -15.06 4.43
CA ILE A 25 2.68 -14.73 5.00
C ILE A 25 2.59 -14.54 6.52
N ARG A 26 1.56 -13.82 7.02
CA ARG A 26 1.31 -13.67 8.47
C ARG A 26 1.01 -15.01 9.15
N GLU A 27 0.22 -15.88 8.53
CA GLU A 27 -0.11 -17.22 9.04
C GLU A 27 1.14 -18.13 9.17
N LYS A 28 2.14 -17.91 8.32
CA LYS A 28 3.45 -18.58 8.39
C LYS A 28 4.34 -18.00 9.51
N GLY A 29 3.89 -16.98 10.23
CA GLY A 29 4.61 -16.39 11.36
C GLY A 29 5.52 -15.21 10.99
N PHE A 30 5.49 -14.74 9.76
CA PHE A 30 6.28 -13.58 9.33
C PHE A 30 5.60 -12.25 9.67
N VAL A 31 6.42 -11.23 9.91
CA VAL A 31 5.94 -9.86 10.13
C VAL A 31 5.56 -9.24 8.80
N VAL A 32 4.32 -8.75 8.70
CA VAL A 32 3.82 -7.96 7.56
C VAL A 32 3.34 -6.62 8.06
N ILE A 33 3.93 -5.54 7.57
CA ILE A 33 3.52 -4.16 7.83
C ILE A 33 2.69 -3.68 6.63
N ASP A 34 1.44 -3.34 6.90
CA ASP A 34 0.51 -2.82 5.89
C ASP A 34 0.57 -1.28 5.88
N LEU A 35 0.94 -0.69 4.73
CA LEU A 35 1.02 0.75 4.58
C LEU A 35 -0.37 1.39 4.51
N ASP A 36 -1.37 0.70 4.00
CA ASP A 36 -2.74 1.22 3.95
C ASP A 36 -3.31 1.38 5.38
N GLU A 37 -3.00 0.44 6.30
CA GLU A 37 -3.35 0.54 7.71
C GLU A 37 -2.71 1.77 8.37
N ILE A 38 -1.42 2.00 8.11
CA ILE A 38 -0.71 3.18 8.62
C ILE A 38 -1.35 4.47 8.08
N THR A 39 -1.74 4.47 6.80
CA THR A 39 -2.39 5.61 6.15
C THR A 39 -3.73 5.98 6.80
N HIS A 40 -4.44 5.02 7.39
CA HIS A 40 -5.68 5.33 8.13
C HIS A 40 -5.45 6.15 9.38
N GLN A 41 -4.28 6.07 9.99
CA GLN A 41 -3.94 6.70 11.26
C GLN A 41 -3.16 8.03 11.12
N ILE A 42 -2.87 8.47 9.91
CA ILE A 42 -1.98 9.64 9.70
C ILE A 42 -2.59 10.96 10.13
N TYR A 43 -3.91 11.07 10.19
CA TYR A 43 -4.62 12.32 10.51
C TYR A 43 -4.98 12.47 11.99
N GLU A 44 -4.47 11.57 12.86
CA GLU A 44 -4.75 11.63 14.29
C GLU A 44 -4.26 12.94 14.92
N GLN A 45 -5.11 13.53 15.78
CA GLN A 45 -4.75 14.73 16.56
C GLN A 45 -3.45 14.54 17.34
N GLY A 46 -2.69 15.62 17.47
CA GLY A 46 -1.45 15.62 18.24
C GLY A 46 -0.25 15.00 17.52
N THR A 47 -0.42 14.54 16.27
CA THR A 47 0.70 14.06 15.45
C THR A 47 1.41 15.22 14.75
N ASP A 48 2.69 15.06 14.41
CA ASP A 48 3.45 16.06 13.66
C ASP A 48 2.77 16.40 12.32
N LEU A 49 2.19 15.41 11.66
CA LEU A 49 1.47 15.62 10.41
C LEU A 49 0.20 16.45 10.62
N TYR A 50 -0.56 16.17 11.69
CA TYR A 50 -1.76 16.92 12.02
C TYR A 50 -1.47 18.43 12.10
N TYR A 51 -0.41 18.82 12.83
CA TYR A 51 -0.03 20.23 12.95
C TYR A 51 0.48 20.82 11.64
N LYS A 52 1.27 20.08 10.86
CA LYS A 52 1.73 20.51 9.53
C LYS A 52 0.59 20.74 8.55
N LEU A 53 -0.46 19.92 8.61
CA LEU A 53 -1.64 20.09 7.76
C LEU A 53 -2.45 21.34 8.15
N ILE A 54 -2.57 21.62 9.44
CA ILE A 54 -3.23 22.85 9.90
C ILE A 54 -2.41 24.09 9.51
N ASP A 55 -1.08 24.03 9.62
CA ASP A 55 -0.19 25.12 9.25
C ASP A 55 -0.26 25.42 7.75
N GLU A 56 -0.32 24.38 6.92
CA GLU A 56 -0.35 24.51 5.46
C GLU A 56 -1.73 24.85 4.89
N PHE A 57 -2.79 24.25 5.43
CA PHE A 57 -4.15 24.30 4.85
C PHE A 57 -5.14 25.10 5.69
N GLY A 58 -4.72 25.59 6.86
CA GLY A 58 -5.60 26.36 7.75
C GLY A 58 -6.49 25.49 8.64
N LYS A 59 -7.17 26.14 9.59
CA LYS A 59 -8.09 25.48 10.53
C LYS A 59 -9.42 25.10 9.89
N GLU A 60 -9.73 25.58 8.73
CA GLU A 60 -10.94 25.27 7.95
C GLU A 60 -11.05 23.80 7.55
N ILE A 61 -9.93 23.05 7.60
CA ILE A 61 -9.92 21.62 7.37
C ILE A 61 -10.37 20.79 8.59
N LEU A 62 -10.66 21.44 9.73
CA LEU A 62 -11.07 20.77 10.96
C LEU A 62 -12.60 20.67 11.06
N ASP A 63 -13.06 19.62 11.76
CA ASP A 63 -14.44 19.48 12.22
C ASP A 63 -14.65 20.12 13.60
N GLU A 64 -15.86 19.93 14.18
CA GLU A 64 -16.25 20.47 15.49
C GLU A 64 -15.43 19.90 16.64
N ASN A 65 -14.88 18.69 16.49
CA ASN A 65 -14.03 18.01 17.47
C ASN A 65 -12.54 18.35 17.30
N SER A 66 -12.22 19.26 16.38
CA SER A 66 -10.85 19.56 15.97
C SER A 66 -10.13 18.40 15.28
N ASP A 67 -10.85 17.39 14.77
CA ASP A 67 -10.29 16.35 13.91
C ASP A 67 -10.19 16.85 12.46
N ILE A 68 -9.23 16.30 11.68
CA ILE A 68 -9.13 16.61 10.26
C ILE A 68 -10.34 16.01 9.51
N ASP A 69 -11.22 16.89 9.02
CA ASP A 69 -12.30 16.52 8.12
C ASP A 69 -11.75 16.26 6.72
N ARG A 70 -11.60 14.96 6.40
CA ARG A 70 -11.06 14.52 5.09
C ARG A 70 -11.88 15.04 3.90
N LYS A 71 -13.18 15.31 4.07
CA LYS A 71 -14.03 15.86 3.00
C LYS A 71 -13.72 17.32 2.77
N LYS A 72 -13.56 18.12 3.84
CA LYS A 72 -13.16 19.53 3.75
C LYS A 72 -11.77 19.65 3.12
N LEU A 73 -10.79 18.86 3.61
CA LEU A 73 -9.44 18.84 3.06
C LEU A 73 -9.44 18.45 1.59
N SER A 74 -10.13 17.36 1.23
CA SER A 74 -10.27 16.91 -0.16
C SER A 74 -10.88 17.98 -1.05
N LYS A 75 -11.95 18.65 -0.61
CA LYS A 75 -12.60 19.74 -1.36
C LYS A 75 -11.67 20.93 -1.57
N LEU A 76 -10.85 21.25 -0.56
CA LEU A 76 -9.88 22.35 -0.64
C LEU A 76 -8.81 22.07 -1.69
N VAL A 77 -8.24 20.86 -1.70
CA VAL A 77 -7.12 20.53 -2.59
C VAL A 77 -7.55 20.09 -3.99
N PHE A 78 -8.82 19.64 -4.17
CA PHE A 78 -9.30 19.04 -5.42
C PHE A 78 -9.18 19.98 -6.62
N ASN A 79 -9.39 21.28 -6.40
CA ASN A 79 -9.38 22.30 -7.47
C ASN A 79 -8.00 22.96 -7.66
N SER A 80 -6.97 22.52 -6.96
CA SER A 80 -5.63 23.09 -7.02
C SER A 80 -4.55 22.01 -7.10
N LYS A 81 -3.96 21.84 -8.27
CA LYS A 81 -2.84 20.91 -8.46
C LYS A 81 -1.67 21.16 -7.50
N THR A 82 -1.44 22.45 -7.16
CA THR A 82 -0.37 22.82 -6.23
C THR A 82 -0.68 22.36 -4.81
N LEU A 83 -1.90 22.61 -4.31
CA LEU A 83 -2.31 22.17 -2.97
C LEU A 83 -2.39 20.64 -2.88
N LEU A 84 -2.88 19.98 -3.93
CA LEU A 84 -2.90 18.51 -3.99
C LEU A 84 -1.49 17.93 -3.89
N LYS A 85 -0.55 18.44 -4.71
CA LYS A 85 0.85 18.03 -4.65
C LYS A 85 1.47 18.24 -3.28
N LYS A 86 1.15 19.36 -2.62
CA LYS A 86 1.65 19.66 -1.28
C LYS A 86 1.11 18.69 -0.23
N LEU A 87 -0.20 18.35 -0.31
CA LEU A 87 -0.81 17.33 0.54
C LEU A 87 -0.15 15.97 0.35
N GLU A 88 0.07 15.56 -0.89
CA GLU A 88 0.75 14.30 -1.22
C GLU A 88 2.17 14.26 -0.66
N GLU A 89 2.96 15.31 -0.84
CA GLU A 89 4.33 15.40 -0.31
C GLU A 89 4.38 15.28 1.21
N LEU A 90 3.47 15.95 1.93
CA LEU A 90 3.39 15.90 3.39
C LEU A 90 2.96 14.51 3.87
N THR A 91 1.89 13.96 3.29
CA THR A 91 1.30 12.69 3.72
C THR A 91 2.17 11.50 3.38
N HIS A 92 2.69 11.41 2.15
CA HIS A 92 3.53 10.29 1.73
C HIS A 92 4.82 10.21 2.54
N THR A 93 5.46 11.36 2.81
CA THR A 93 6.68 11.39 3.63
C THR A 93 6.38 10.92 5.06
N ASP A 94 5.28 11.36 5.67
CA ASP A 94 4.91 10.94 7.03
C ASP A 94 4.62 9.44 7.09
N ILE A 95 3.88 8.89 6.12
CA ILE A 95 3.60 7.46 6.01
C ILE A 95 4.91 6.67 6.01
N ILE A 96 5.84 7.00 5.13
CA ILE A 96 7.11 6.28 5.02
C ILE A 96 7.93 6.39 6.31
N LEU A 97 7.98 7.55 6.95
CA LEU A 97 8.68 7.70 8.23
C LEU A 97 8.06 6.88 9.36
N ARG A 98 6.73 6.73 9.39
CA ARG A 98 6.02 5.83 10.32
C ARG A 98 6.35 4.36 10.03
N VAL A 99 6.40 3.96 8.75
CA VAL A 99 6.85 2.62 8.34
C VAL A 99 8.27 2.36 8.81
N VAL A 100 9.20 3.27 8.57
CA VAL A 100 10.60 3.17 9.05
C VAL A 100 10.65 3.02 10.58
N LYS A 101 9.84 3.80 11.31
CA LYS A 101 9.74 3.70 12.78
C LYS A 101 9.19 2.34 13.21
N ARG A 102 8.21 1.79 12.49
CA ARG A 102 7.65 0.46 12.74
C ARG A 102 8.69 -0.63 12.47
N ILE A 103 9.37 -0.60 11.32
CA ILE A 103 10.45 -1.53 10.98
C ILE A 103 11.52 -1.56 12.08
N LYS A 104 11.94 -0.40 12.59
CA LYS A 104 12.95 -0.31 13.66
C LYS A 104 12.51 -0.94 14.97
N LYS A 105 11.21 -0.96 15.27
CA LYS A 105 10.64 -1.55 16.50
C LYS A 105 10.45 -3.06 16.40
N GLU A 106 10.33 -3.60 15.20
CA GLU A 106 10.15 -5.05 15.01
C GLU A 106 11.42 -5.80 15.44
N LYS A 107 11.24 -6.99 16.01
CA LYS A 107 12.35 -7.85 16.43
C LYS A 107 12.80 -8.80 15.30
N SER A 108 11.91 -9.05 14.32
CA SER A 108 12.21 -9.91 13.19
C SER A 108 13.27 -9.30 12.29
N ASP A 109 14.17 -10.15 11.79
CA ASP A 109 15.16 -9.78 10.79
C ASP A 109 14.61 -9.85 9.36
N LEU A 110 13.43 -10.45 9.18
CA LEU A 110 12.69 -10.47 7.91
C LEU A 110 11.34 -9.79 8.10
N ILE A 111 11.06 -8.79 7.27
CA ILE A 111 9.82 -8.01 7.30
C ILE A 111 9.27 -7.89 5.88
N PHE A 112 7.98 -8.16 5.74
CA PHE A 112 7.24 -7.89 4.53
C PHE A 112 6.52 -6.55 4.65
N LEU A 113 6.53 -5.75 3.56
CA LEU A 113 5.78 -4.50 3.45
C LEU A 113 4.67 -4.68 2.42
N GLU A 114 3.43 -4.55 2.85
CA GLU A 114 2.27 -4.56 1.97
C GLU A 114 2.05 -3.15 1.42
N ILE A 115 2.29 -2.94 0.10
CA ILE A 115 2.21 -1.62 -0.55
C ILE A 115 1.32 -1.71 -1.79
N SER A 116 0.15 -1.06 -1.78
CA SER A 116 -0.81 -1.11 -2.89
C SER A 116 -0.34 -0.39 -4.15
N MET A 117 0.33 0.75 -4.02
CA MET A 117 0.81 1.60 -5.12
C MET A 117 2.34 1.71 -5.11
N TYR A 118 3.00 0.54 -5.14
CA TYR A 118 4.45 0.48 -4.97
C TYR A 118 5.22 1.16 -6.11
N LEU A 119 4.89 0.86 -7.37
CA LEU A 119 5.60 1.45 -8.51
C LEU A 119 5.46 2.98 -8.55
N GLU A 120 4.27 3.49 -8.19
CA GLU A 120 4.00 4.92 -8.10
C GLU A 120 4.80 5.60 -6.99
N SER A 121 5.05 4.88 -5.89
CA SER A 121 5.77 5.39 -4.72
C SER A 121 7.22 4.89 -4.60
N LYS A 122 7.71 4.08 -5.54
CA LYS A 122 9.00 3.38 -5.46
C LYS A 122 10.16 4.33 -5.14
N ASN A 123 10.26 5.45 -5.85
CA ASN A 123 11.33 6.44 -5.60
C ASN A 123 11.32 6.99 -4.16
N LEU A 124 10.13 7.15 -3.57
CA LEU A 124 10.00 7.62 -2.21
C LEU A 124 10.34 6.51 -1.20
N VAL A 125 9.87 5.28 -1.46
CA VAL A 125 10.20 4.11 -0.64
C VAL A 125 11.70 3.90 -0.61
N ASP A 126 12.35 3.82 -1.77
CA ASP A 126 13.78 3.55 -1.92
C ASP A 126 14.66 4.64 -1.28
N LYS A 127 14.16 5.86 -1.16
CA LYS A 127 14.85 6.96 -0.46
C LYS A 127 15.05 6.69 1.04
N TYR A 128 14.14 5.95 1.68
CA TYR A 128 14.10 5.77 3.14
C TYR A 128 14.25 4.33 3.59
N ILE A 129 13.95 3.36 2.71
CA ILE A 129 13.93 1.93 3.00
C ILE A 129 14.76 1.22 1.94
N ASN A 130 15.76 0.44 2.38
CA ASN A 130 16.47 -0.46 1.48
C ASN A 130 15.58 -1.70 1.27
N VAL A 131 15.00 -1.84 0.08
CA VAL A 131 14.17 -2.99 -0.32
C VAL A 131 15.10 -4.04 -0.90
N ASP A 132 15.07 -5.25 -0.35
CA ASP A 132 15.94 -6.35 -0.80
C ASP A 132 15.29 -7.17 -1.93
N GLU A 133 13.96 -7.30 -1.90
CA GLU A 133 13.18 -7.96 -2.96
C GLU A 133 11.81 -7.29 -3.09
N ASP A 134 11.24 -7.31 -4.30
CA ASP A 134 9.87 -6.92 -4.53
C ASP A 134 9.08 -8.02 -5.26
N TRP A 135 7.93 -8.39 -4.66
CA TRP A 135 7.02 -9.41 -5.15
C TRP A 135 5.74 -8.77 -5.64
N VAL A 136 5.36 -9.05 -6.89
CA VAL A 136 4.11 -8.53 -7.45
C VAL A 136 3.05 -9.63 -7.54
N VAL A 137 1.85 -9.32 -7.06
CA VAL A 137 0.67 -10.17 -7.23
C VAL A 137 -0.14 -9.64 -8.40
N VAL A 138 -0.31 -10.43 -9.43
CA VAL A 138 -1.06 -10.08 -10.65
C VAL A 138 -2.23 -11.05 -10.87
N ALA A 139 -3.27 -10.55 -11.50
CA ALA A 139 -4.39 -11.36 -11.99
C ALA A 139 -4.96 -10.71 -13.24
N ASP A 140 -5.43 -11.52 -14.16
CA ASP A 140 -6.03 -11.08 -15.42
C ASP A 140 -7.11 -10.02 -15.19
N ARG A 141 -7.13 -9.03 -16.07
CA ARG A 141 -8.01 -7.87 -15.97
C ARG A 141 -9.47 -8.24 -15.72
N ASP A 142 -10.00 -9.20 -16.46
CA ASP A 142 -11.41 -9.60 -16.36
C ASP A 142 -11.72 -10.27 -15.01
N ILE A 143 -10.77 -11.05 -14.49
CA ILE A 143 -10.86 -11.65 -13.16
C ILE A 143 -10.90 -10.55 -12.09
N ARG A 144 -10.05 -9.53 -12.22
CA ARG A 144 -10.02 -8.38 -11.27
C ARG A 144 -11.33 -7.58 -11.33
N ILE A 145 -11.88 -7.33 -12.53
CA ILE A 145 -13.18 -6.67 -12.70
C ILE A 145 -14.26 -7.44 -11.95
N GLN A 146 -14.37 -8.77 -12.20
CA GLN A 146 -15.38 -9.60 -11.54
C GLN A 146 -15.23 -9.58 -10.02
N ARG A 147 -14.00 -9.71 -9.50
CA ARG A 147 -13.73 -9.65 -8.05
C ARG A 147 -14.12 -8.30 -7.42
N ILE A 148 -13.99 -7.19 -8.15
CA ILE A 148 -14.41 -5.86 -7.67
C ILE A 148 -15.93 -5.78 -7.60
N ILE A 149 -16.62 -6.26 -8.64
CA ILE A 149 -18.08 -6.32 -8.69
C ILE A 149 -18.62 -7.13 -7.51
N ASP A 150 -18.13 -8.36 -7.35
CA ASP A 150 -18.60 -9.29 -6.32
C ASP A 150 -18.35 -8.77 -4.89
N ARG A 151 -17.19 -8.17 -4.66
CA ARG A 151 -16.80 -7.70 -3.33
C ARG A 151 -17.50 -6.42 -2.90
N ASN A 152 -17.71 -5.49 -3.85
CA ASN A 152 -18.16 -4.14 -3.54
C ASN A 152 -19.57 -3.83 -4.02
N ASN A 153 -20.21 -4.77 -4.72
CA ASN A 153 -21.49 -4.58 -5.40
C ASN A 153 -21.50 -3.36 -6.34
N PHE A 154 -20.37 -3.15 -7.05
CA PHE A 154 -20.24 -2.10 -8.05
C PHE A 154 -20.76 -2.59 -9.41
N ASP A 155 -21.19 -1.63 -10.25
CA ASP A 155 -21.41 -1.91 -11.67
C ASP A 155 -20.07 -2.09 -12.42
N TYR A 156 -20.18 -2.60 -13.65
CA TYR A 156 -19.02 -2.88 -14.51
C TYR A 156 -18.19 -1.61 -14.79
N ASP A 157 -18.83 -0.49 -15.10
CA ASP A 157 -18.15 0.74 -15.48
C ASP A 157 -17.36 1.34 -14.30
N THR A 158 -17.93 1.27 -13.11
CA THR A 158 -17.25 1.66 -11.86
C THR A 158 -16.04 0.76 -11.60
N ALA A 159 -16.15 -0.56 -11.79
CA ALA A 159 -15.05 -1.49 -11.62
C ALA A 159 -13.92 -1.22 -12.61
N VAL A 160 -14.26 -1.01 -13.89
CA VAL A 160 -13.30 -0.66 -14.96
C VAL A 160 -12.60 0.67 -14.65
N THR A 161 -13.33 1.69 -14.21
CA THR A 161 -12.76 2.99 -13.85
C THR A 161 -11.72 2.85 -12.74
N ARG A 162 -12.00 2.04 -11.71
CA ARG A 162 -11.05 1.78 -10.61
C ARG A 162 -9.79 1.05 -11.07
N ILE A 163 -9.91 0.09 -11.98
CA ILE A 163 -8.75 -0.59 -12.56
C ILE A 163 -7.90 0.39 -13.38
N ASN A 164 -8.55 1.22 -14.20
CA ASN A 164 -7.86 2.17 -15.07
C ASN A 164 -7.20 3.34 -14.31
N SER A 165 -7.55 3.55 -13.04
CA SER A 165 -6.91 4.58 -12.20
C SER A 165 -5.54 4.21 -11.65
N GLN A 166 -5.10 2.96 -11.82
CA GLN A 166 -3.80 2.45 -11.38
C GLN A 166 -2.88 2.17 -12.58
N LEU A 167 -1.56 2.20 -12.34
CA LEU A 167 -0.61 1.66 -13.31
C LEU A 167 -0.90 0.17 -13.56
N ASP A 168 -0.69 -0.25 -14.80
CA ASP A 168 -0.87 -1.64 -15.20
C ASP A 168 0.39 -2.47 -14.86
N TYR A 169 0.37 -3.13 -13.71
CA TYR A 169 1.49 -3.93 -13.23
C TYR A 169 1.73 -5.18 -14.08
N GLU A 170 0.70 -5.70 -14.77
CA GLU A 170 0.87 -6.83 -15.68
C GLU A 170 1.82 -6.51 -16.84
N LYS A 171 1.85 -5.25 -17.30
CA LYS A 171 2.79 -4.78 -18.34
C LYS A 171 4.20 -4.54 -17.81
N LYS A 172 4.39 -4.59 -16.51
CA LYS A 172 5.64 -4.24 -15.82
C LYS A 172 6.20 -5.39 -14.98
N ILE A 173 5.72 -6.62 -15.19
CA ILE A 173 6.14 -7.79 -14.41
C ILE A 173 7.64 -8.05 -14.45
N SER A 174 8.33 -7.65 -15.50
CA SER A 174 9.79 -7.77 -15.63
C SER A 174 10.58 -6.82 -14.74
N GLU A 175 9.91 -5.85 -14.10
CA GLU A 175 10.54 -4.92 -13.15
C GLU A 175 10.58 -5.48 -11.72
N PHE A 176 10.01 -6.68 -11.46
CA PHE A 176 9.89 -7.29 -10.14
C PHE A 176 10.74 -8.56 -10.01
N ASP A 177 11.21 -8.83 -8.79
CA ASP A 177 12.01 -10.01 -8.48
C ASP A 177 11.18 -11.30 -8.49
N GLU A 178 9.91 -11.23 -8.04
CA GLU A 178 8.98 -12.37 -8.02
C GLU A 178 7.59 -11.98 -8.52
N VAL A 179 7.00 -12.87 -9.32
CA VAL A 179 5.65 -12.68 -9.89
C VAL A 179 4.72 -13.79 -9.40
N ILE A 180 3.68 -13.42 -8.67
CA ILE A 180 2.65 -14.33 -8.16
C ILE A 180 1.37 -14.17 -8.98
N VAL A 181 1.14 -15.09 -9.92
CA VAL A 181 -0.06 -15.08 -10.79
C VAL A 181 -1.24 -15.70 -10.06
N ASN A 182 -2.35 -14.94 -9.92
CA ASN A 182 -3.57 -15.33 -9.21
C ASN A 182 -4.79 -15.37 -10.15
N ASN A 183 -4.77 -16.29 -11.11
CA ASN A 183 -5.86 -16.48 -12.08
C ASN A 183 -6.75 -17.69 -11.76
N THR A 184 -6.52 -18.37 -10.64
CA THR A 184 -7.19 -19.60 -10.24
C THR A 184 -7.87 -19.43 -8.88
N THR A 185 -7.92 -20.49 -8.08
CA THR A 185 -8.56 -20.47 -6.75
C THR A 185 -7.69 -19.84 -5.68
N GLU A 186 -8.29 -19.44 -4.56
CA GLU A 186 -7.55 -18.98 -3.38
C GLU A 186 -6.62 -20.07 -2.84
N SER A 187 -7.03 -21.33 -2.88
CA SER A 187 -6.19 -22.45 -2.44
C SER A 187 -4.92 -22.59 -3.29
N ASP A 188 -5.04 -22.43 -4.61
CA ASP A 188 -3.87 -22.45 -5.50
C ASP A 188 -2.94 -21.27 -5.23
N LEU A 189 -3.49 -20.09 -4.92
CA LEU A 189 -2.70 -18.93 -4.55
C LEU A 189 -1.92 -19.19 -3.26
N ILE A 190 -2.56 -19.77 -2.25
CA ILE A 190 -1.92 -20.13 -0.98
C ILE A 190 -0.78 -21.12 -1.20
N LEU A 191 -0.97 -22.16 -2.02
CA LEU A 191 0.08 -23.11 -2.36
C LEU A 191 1.28 -22.43 -3.04
N LYS A 192 1.04 -21.53 -3.99
CA LYS A 192 2.11 -20.76 -4.64
C LYS A 192 2.91 -19.90 -3.65
N VAL A 193 2.23 -19.30 -2.67
CA VAL A 193 2.91 -18.52 -1.62
C VAL A 193 3.77 -19.44 -0.75
N ASP A 194 3.25 -20.62 -0.36
CA ASP A 194 4.00 -21.59 0.42
C ASP A 194 5.24 -22.08 -0.33
N GLU A 195 5.10 -22.48 -1.58
CA GLU A 195 6.21 -22.89 -2.44
C GLU A 195 7.27 -21.78 -2.61
N LEU A 196 6.82 -20.51 -2.75
CA LEU A 196 7.74 -19.38 -2.87
C LEU A 196 8.55 -19.17 -1.58
N ILE A 197 7.89 -19.20 -0.43
CA ILE A 197 8.55 -19.09 0.89
C ILE A 197 9.55 -20.20 1.08
N ASP A 198 9.16 -21.46 0.80
CA ASP A 198 10.03 -22.62 0.93
C ASP A 198 11.23 -22.56 -0.03
N ARG A 199 11.02 -22.15 -1.29
CA ARG A 199 12.09 -21.97 -2.29
C ARG A 199 13.10 -20.90 -1.87
N LYS A 200 12.62 -19.82 -1.27
CA LYS A 200 13.45 -18.72 -0.78
C LYS A 200 14.13 -19.05 0.56
N LYS A 201 13.78 -20.18 1.19
CA LYS A 201 14.29 -20.59 2.51
C LYS A 201 14.06 -19.51 3.58
N LEU A 202 12.88 -18.92 3.54
CA LEU A 202 12.45 -17.88 4.47
C LEU A 202 11.83 -18.52 5.72
#